data_b05f6e7f1149b2c952d21dc5010ebd07
#
_entry.id   b05f6e7f1149b2c952d21dc5010ebd07
#
_cell.length_a   1.000
_cell.length_b   1.000
_cell.length_c   1.000
_cell.angle_alpha   90.00
_cell.angle_beta   90.00
_cell.angle_gamma   90.00
#
_symmetry.space_group_name_H-M   'P 1'
#
loop_
_entity.id
_entity.type
_entity.pdbx_description
1 polymer ?
#
loop_
_entity_poly.entity_id
_entity_poly.type
_entity_poly.pdbx_seq_one_letter_code
_entity_poly.pdbx_strand_id
1 'polypeptide(L)'
;LILTTTDIQLLTPQHWKDYELIDCGDFEKLERFGDLVLIRPEPQAVWPKTWSEAEWNKRHDIKFKGRSATSGEWMKKNPKAQDRWHIQYKNNDVAIKFRLGLTSFKHVGIFPEQAVNWDYISQSVRAFETDKPKVLNLFAYTGGASLIARAAGADTTHVDSIKQVVTWANENQELSEIDNIRWVVEDALKFVKREVKRG
;
A
#
# COMPACT_ATOMS: atom_id res chain seq x y z
N LEU A 1 31.01 24.17 -8.36
CA LEU A 1 29.90 23.33 -7.87
C LEU A 1 30.31 21.88 -8.07
N ILE A 2 30.75 21.21 -7.03
CA ILE A 2 30.99 19.76 -7.06
C ILE A 2 29.61 19.13 -6.90
N LEU A 3 29.06 18.57 -7.98
CA LEU A 3 27.92 17.69 -7.91
C LEU A 3 28.41 16.39 -7.24
N THR A 4 28.14 16.24 -5.95
CA THR A 4 28.26 14.96 -5.30
C THR A 4 27.23 14.04 -5.96
N THR A 5 27.68 13.00 -6.65
CA THR A 5 26.83 11.93 -7.14
C THR A 5 26.14 11.31 -5.92
N THR A 6 24.85 11.62 -5.74
CA THR A 6 24.05 10.91 -4.75
C THR A 6 23.83 9.52 -5.33
N ASP A 7 24.43 8.52 -4.72
CA ASP A 7 24.23 7.13 -5.14
C ASP A 7 22.75 6.80 -5.00
N ILE A 8 22.13 6.25 -6.07
CA ILE A 8 20.77 5.78 -6.04
C ILE A 8 20.73 4.55 -5.12
N GLN A 9 20.01 4.65 -4.02
CA GLN A 9 19.82 3.55 -3.10
C GLN A 9 18.57 2.74 -3.50
N LEU A 10 18.75 1.45 -3.69
CA LEU A 10 17.65 0.49 -3.83
C LEU A 10 17.25 0.02 -2.43
N LEU A 11 16.03 0.36 -2.03
CA LEU A 11 15.47 -0.03 -0.75
C LEU A 11 14.36 -1.07 -0.96
N THR A 12 14.36 -2.11 -0.14
CA THR A 12 13.30 -3.12 -0.10
C THR A 12 12.84 -3.32 1.34
N PRO A 13 11.55 -3.64 1.58
CA PRO A 13 11.06 -3.93 2.93
C PRO A 13 11.64 -5.26 3.41
N GLN A 14 12.62 -5.21 4.31
CA GLN A 14 13.39 -6.37 4.77
C GLN A 14 12.60 -7.36 5.64
N HIS A 15 11.48 -6.93 6.23
CA HIS A 15 10.82 -7.68 7.32
C HIS A 15 9.35 -7.99 7.06
N TRP A 16 8.85 -7.76 5.85
CA TRP A 16 7.44 -7.98 5.56
C TRP A 16 7.15 -9.44 5.21
N LYS A 17 6.70 -10.20 6.19
CA LYS A 17 6.43 -11.64 6.04
C LYS A 17 5.22 -11.96 5.17
N ASP A 18 4.20 -11.07 5.17
CA ASP A 18 2.94 -11.31 4.47
C ASP A 18 2.93 -10.81 3.02
N TYR A 19 4.03 -10.23 2.54
CA TYR A 19 4.17 -9.83 1.15
C TYR A 19 5.49 -10.30 0.55
N GLU A 20 5.42 -10.70 -0.72
CA GLU A 20 6.60 -11.05 -1.51
C GLU A 20 6.33 -10.79 -3.00
N LEU A 21 7.23 -10.09 -3.66
CA LEU A 21 7.30 -10.07 -5.11
C LEU A 21 8.10 -11.31 -5.55
N ILE A 22 7.39 -12.32 -6.06
CA ILE A 22 7.97 -13.62 -6.40
C ILE A 22 8.72 -13.55 -7.73
N ASP A 23 8.10 -12.93 -8.74
CA ASP A 23 8.68 -12.72 -10.07
C ASP A 23 7.94 -11.58 -10.79
N CYS A 24 8.58 -10.95 -11.77
CA CYS A 24 7.94 -9.97 -12.64
C CYS A 24 8.60 -9.96 -14.02
N GLY A 25 7.81 -9.69 -15.04
CA GLY A 25 8.23 -9.63 -16.43
C GLY A 25 7.05 -9.77 -17.37
N ASP A 26 7.28 -9.55 -18.66
CA ASP A 26 6.27 -9.63 -19.70
C ASP A 26 4.98 -8.88 -19.35
N PHE A 27 5.14 -7.67 -18.74
CA PHE A 27 4.07 -6.76 -18.30
C PHE A 27 3.18 -7.32 -17.18
N GLU A 28 3.63 -8.32 -16.45
CA GLU A 28 2.93 -8.93 -15.32
C GLU A 28 3.83 -9.03 -14.09
N LYS A 29 3.23 -9.19 -12.92
CA LYS A 29 3.90 -9.53 -11.66
C LYS A 29 3.16 -10.64 -10.93
N LEU A 30 3.94 -11.55 -10.36
CA LEU A 30 3.51 -12.64 -9.52
C LEU A 30 3.87 -12.28 -8.08
N GLU A 31 2.85 -12.07 -7.24
CA GLU A 31 3.00 -11.54 -5.89
C GLU A 31 2.23 -12.41 -4.89
N ARG A 32 2.80 -12.60 -3.72
CA ARG A 32 2.13 -13.22 -2.59
C ARG A 32 1.62 -12.15 -1.62
N PHE A 33 0.36 -12.27 -1.20
CA PHE A 33 -0.28 -11.45 -0.18
C PHE A 33 -0.90 -12.36 0.89
N GLY A 34 -0.23 -12.55 2.00
CA GLY A 34 -0.58 -13.59 2.98
C GLY A 34 -0.44 -14.98 2.34
N ASP A 35 -1.53 -15.74 2.32
CA ASP A 35 -1.59 -17.08 1.75
C ASP A 35 -1.97 -17.11 0.26
N LEU A 36 -2.33 -15.96 -0.33
CA LEU A 36 -2.79 -15.89 -1.72
C LEU A 36 -1.69 -15.37 -2.66
N VAL A 37 -1.53 -16.06 -3.77
CA VAL A 37 -0.62 -15.68 -4.86
C VAL A 37 -1.40 -15.13 -6.04
N LEU A 38 -1.11 -13.89 -6.40
CA LEU A 38 -1.81 -13.14 -7.44
C LEU A 38 -0.94 -12.91 -8.67
N ILE A 39 -1.54 -12.96 -9.86
CA ILE A 39 -0.97 -12.41 -11.10
C ILE A 39 -1.70 -11.11 -11.41
N ARG A 40 -0.95 -10.02 -11.53
CA ARG A 40 -1.49 -8.69 -11.85
C ARG A 40 -0.69 -8.02 -12.97
N PRO A 41 -1.32 -7.17 -13.80
CA PRO A 41 -0.62 -6.38 -14.80
C PRO A 41 0.38 -5.40 -14.15
N GLU A 42 1.59 -5.37 -14.71
CA GLU A 42 2.63 -4.39 -14.38
C GLU A 42 3.27 -3.85 -15.67
N PRO A 43 2.74 -2.77 -16.24
CA PRO A 43 3.19 -2.24 -17.53
C PRO A 43 4.66 -1.83 -17.57
N GLN A 44 5.29 -1.62 -16.43
CA GLN A 44 6.71 -1.24 -16.35
C GLN A 44 7.65 -2.44 -16.39
N ALA A 45 7.15 -3.67 -16.17
CA ALA A 45 7.95 -4.90 -16.23
C ALA A 45 8.14 -5.36 -17.69
N VAL A 46 8.96 -4.62 -18.45
CA VAL A 46 9.18 -4.83 -19.90
C VAL A 46 10.20 -5.94 -20.20
N TRP A 47 10.87 -6.46 -19.20
CA TRP A 47 11.83 -7.56 -19.29
C TRP A 47 11.13 -8.92 -19.28
N PRO A 48 11.79 -10.00 -19.73
CA PRO A 48 11.23 -11.35 -19.66
C PRO A 48 11.04 -11.82 -18.21
N LYS A 49 10.02 -12.64 -17.97
CA LYS A 49 9.85 -13.38 -16.72
C LYS A 49 11.08 -14.25 -16.43
N THR A 50 11.46 -14.35 -15.15
CA THR A 50 12.54 -15.25 -14.73
C THR A 50 12.07 -16.71 -14.74
N TRP A 51 10.81 -16.94 -14.35
CA TRP A 51 10.23 -18.26 -14.31
C TRP A 51 9.34 -18.54 -15.54
N SER A 52 9.21 -19.82 -15.89
CA SER A 52 8.35 -20.24 -16.99
C SER A 52 6.87 -19.97 -16.72
N GLU A 53 6.10 -19.80 -17.79
CA GLU A 53 4.63 -19.71 -17.70
C GLU A 53 4.01 -20.90 -16.95
N ALA A 54 4.59 -22.10 -17.08
CA ALA A 54 4.13 -23.28 -16.37
C ALA A 54 4.29 -23.13 -14.84
N GLU A 55 5.43 -22.57 -14.39
CA GLU A 55 5.66 -22.29 -12.96
C GLU A 55 4.74 -21.18 -12.45
N TRP A 56 4.52 -20.10 -13.20
CA TRP A 56 3.55 -19.08 -12.86
C TRP A 56 2.14 -19.66 -12.74
N ASN A 57 1.74 -20.47 -13.72
CA ASN A 57 0.43 -21.13 -13.72
C ASN A 57 0.26 -22.13 -12.56
N LYS A 58 1.32 -22.79 -12.13
CA LYS A 58 1.27 -23.70 -10.99
C LYS A 58 1.05 -22.95 -9.67
N ARG A 59 1.69 -21.80 -9.48
CA ARG A 59 1.78 -21.11 -8.21
C ARG A 59 0.64 -20.15 -7.92
N HIS A 60 0.03 -19.51 -8.94
CA HIS A 60 -0.99 -18.51 -8.68
C HIS A 60 -2.33 -19.11 -8.25
N ASP A 61 -3.03 -18.40 -7.39
CA ASP A 61 -4.40 -18.67 -6.99
C ASP A 61 -5.41 -17.84 -7.79
N ILE A 62 -5.06 -16.60 -8.12
CA ILE A 62 -5.95 -15.63 -8.74
C ILE A 62 -5.17 -14.82 -9.77
N LYS A 63 -5.77 -14.60 -10.94
CA LYS A 63 -5.21 -13.73 -12.00
C LYS A 63 -6.18 -12.60 -12.33
N PHE A 64 -5.68 -11.37 -12.42
CA PHE A 64 -6.45 -10.24 -12.93
C PHE A 64 -6.40 -10.21 -14.45
N LYS A 65 -7.57 -10.18 -15.10
CA LYS A 65 -7.73 -10.00 -16.54
C LYS A 65 -8.30 -8.62 -16.83
N GLY A 66 -7.49 -7.74 -17.39
CA GLY A 66 -7.92 -6.41 -17.82
C GLY A 66 -8.97 -6.50 -18.94
N ARG A 67 -10.04 -5.69 -18.83
CA ARG A 67 -11.03 -5.46 -19.90
C ARG A 67 -10.83 -4.11 -20.55
N SER A 68 -10.32 -3.14 -19.81
CA SER A 68 -9.95 -1.79 -20.26
C SER A 68 -8.76 -1.28 -19.45
N ALA A 69 -8.31 -0.05 -19.71
CA ALA A 69 -7.25 0.60 -18.94
C ALA A 69 -7.58 0.73 -17.44
N THR A 70 -8.88 0.81 -17.09
CA THR A 70 -9.34 1.09 -15.73
C THR A 70 -10.21 0.00 -15.12
N SER A 71 -10.48 -1.11 -15.81
CA SER A 71 -11.36 -2.16 -15.31
C SER A 71 -10.95 -3.54 -15.78
N GLY A 72 -11.36 -4.55 -15.02
CA GLY A 72 -11.12 -5.95 -15.32
C GLY A 72 -11.84 -6.88 -14.37
N GLU A 73 -11.49 -8.13 -14.44
CA GLU A 73 -12.06 -9.19 -13.61
C GLU A 73 -10.97 -10.07 -13.00
N TRP A 74 -11.26 -10.62 -11.84
CA TRP A 74 -10.41 -11.56 -11.16
C TRP A 74 -10.82 -13.00 -11.47
N MET A 75 -9.93 -13.75 -12.07
CA MET A 75 -10.11 -15.15 -12.40
C MET A 75 -9.49 -16.00 -11.30
N LYS A 76 -10.33 -16.68 -10.52
CA LYS A 76 -9.87 -17.58 -9.46
C LYS A 76 -9.57 -18.95 -10.05
N LYS A 77 -8.34 -19.38 -9.95
CA LYS A 77 -7.94 -20.77 -10.19
C LYS A 77 -8.22 -21.62 -8.95
N ASN A 78 -7.95 -21.05 -7.77
CA ASN A 78 -8.32 -21.66 -6.50
C ASN A 78 -9.74 -21.22 -6.12
N PRO A 79 -10.76 -22.10 -6.20
CA PRO A 79 -12.14 -21.72 -5.91
C PRO A 79 -12.39 -21.39 -4.42
N LYS A 80 -11.46 -21.79 -3.53
CA LYS A 80 -11.51 -21.46 -2.10
C LYS A 80 -10.90 -20.11 -1.78
N ALA A 81 -10.24 -19.45 -2.74
CA ALA A 81 -9.66 -18.13 -2.53
C ALA A 81 -10.75 -17.10 -2.21
N GLN A 82 -10.55 -16.39 -1.12
CA GLN A 82 -11.50 -15.39 -0.63
C GLN A 82 -11.43 -14.11 -1.47
N ASP A 83 -12.56 -13.38 -1.58
CA ASP A 83 -12.58 -12.06 -2.20
C ASP A 83 -12.01 -10.97 -1.29
N ARG A 84 -11.97 -11.23 0.01
CA ARG A 84 -11.41 -10.35 1.05
C ARG A 84 -10.61 -11.17 2.02
N TRP A 85 -9.42 -10.66 2.36
CA TRP A 85 -8.53 -11.28 3.35
C TRP A 85 -7.72 -10.20 4.05
N HIS A 86 -6.91 -10.60 5.03
CA HIS A 86 -6.10 -9.69 5.82
C HIS A 86 -4.64 -10.06 5.70
N ILE A 87 -3.80 -9.03 5.73
CA ILE A 87 -2.34 -9.17 5.88
C ILE A 87 -1.86 -8.21 6.96
N GLN A 88 -0.68 -8.48 7.49
CA GLN A 88 -0.04 -7.61 8.47
C GLN A 88 1.27 -7.07 7.92
N TYR A 89 1.49 -5.78 8.13
CA TYR A 89 2.82 -5.18 8.07
C TYR A 89 3.33 -5.00 9.49
N LYS A 90 4.55 -5.44 9.76
CA LYS A 90 5.19 -5.28 11.06
C LYS A 90 6.67 -4.98 10.87
N ASN A 91 7.14 -3.92 11.50
CA ASN A 91 8.55 -3.64 11.72
C ASN A 91 8.86 -3.65 13.23
N ASN A 92 10.04 -3.15 13.62
CA ASN A 92 10.45 -3.13 15.04
C ASN A 92 9.56 -2.24 15.92
N ASP A 93 8.88 -1.26 15.32
CA ASP A 93 8.22 -0.17 16.02
C ASP A 93 6.70 -0.21 15.94
N VAL A 94 6.15 -0.70 14.84
CA VAL A 94 4.72 -0.65 14.54
C VAL A 94 4.23 -1.94 13.93
N ALA A 95 2.94 -2.24 14.15
CA ALA A 95 2.23 -3.36 13.53
C ALA A 95 0.88 -2.87 13.02
N ILE A 96 0.64 -3.02 11.71
CA ILE A 96 -0.58 -2.58 11.03
C ILE A 96 -1.20 -3.76 10.31
N LYS A 97 -2.52 -3.92 10.45
CA LYS A 97 -3.30 -4.90 9.71
C LYS A 97 -4.02 -4.21 8.54
N PHE A 98 -4.00 -4.85 7.40
CA PHE A 98 -4.69 -4.36 6.20
C PHE A 98 -5.72 -5.38 5.75
N ARG A 99 -6.94 -4.91 5.51
CA ARG A 99 -7.91 -5.64 4.72
C ARG A 99 -7.56 -5.48 3.24
N LEU A 100 -7.42 -6.57 2.56
CA LEU A 100 -7.29 -6.61 1.10
C LEU A 100 -8.58 -7.09 0.46
N GLY A 101 -8.76 -6.80 -0.82
CA GLY A 101 -9.95 -7.24 -1.53
C GLY A 101 -9.83 -7.16 -3.04
N LEU A 102 -10.49 -8.09 -3.71
CA LEU A 102 -10.63 -8.09 -5.15
C LEU A 102 -11.65 -7.00 -5.55
N THR A 103 -11.21 -6.04 -6.33
CA THR A 103 -12.04 -4.94 -6.82
C THR A 103 -12.20 -5.03 -8.34
N SER A 104 -12.97 -4.12 -8.94
CA SER A 104 -13.02 -4.00 -10.40
C SER A 104 -11.69 -3.53 -11.04
N PHE A 105 -10.73 -3.14 -10.21
CA PHE A 105 -9.39 -2.71 -10.61
C PHE A 105 -8.35 -3.76 -10.27
N LYS A 106 -7.15 -3.65 -10.85
CA LYS A 106 -5.99 -4.51 -10.55
C LYS A 106 -5.44 -4.34 -9.12
N HIS A 107 -5.84 -3.29 -8.40
CA HIS A 107 -5.35 -2.99 -7.06
C HIS A 107 -6.19 -3.70 -5.99
N VAL A 108 -5.52 -4.22 -4.99
CA VAL A 108 -6.13 -5.01 -3.91
C VAL A 108 -6.26 -4.26 -2.59
N GLY A 109 -6.02 -2.96 -2.59
CA GLY A 109 -6.14 -2.11 -1.41
C GLY A 109 -4.81 -1.74 -0.75
N ILE A 110 -3.70 -2.09 -1.35
CA ILE A 110 -2.38 -1.73 -0.87
C ILE A 110 -1.38 -1.55 -2.02
N PHE A 111 -0.37 -0.73 -1.78
CA PHE A 111 0.80 -0.54 -2.64
C PHE A 111 2.04 -1.02 -1.87
N PRO A 112 2.50 -2.26 -2.10
CA PRO A 112 3.58 -2.85 -1.32
C PRO A 112 4.90 -2.09 -1.40
N GLU A 113 5.16 -1.44 -2.51
CA GLU A 113 6.33 -0.58 -2.73
C GLU A 113 6.43 0.59 -1.74
N GLN A 114 5.31 0.94 -1.09
CA GLN A 114 5.28 1.99 -0.08
C GLN A 114 5.82 1.55 1.29
N ALA A 115 6.08 0.27 1.49
CA ALA A 115 6.55 -0.23 2.80
C ALA A 115 7.87 0.40 3.25
N VAL A 116 8.79 0.70 2.34
CA VAL A 116 10.04 1.42 2.67
C VAL A 116 9.78 2.86 3.13
N ASN A 117 8.76 3.51 2.56
CA ASN A 117 8.32 4.83 3.02
C ASN A 117 7.63 4.75 4.39
N TRP A 118 6.95 3.65 4.70
CA TRP A 118 6.37 3.44 6.03
C TRP A 118 7.42 3.30 7.11
N ASP A 119 8.53 2.60 6.80
CA ASP A 119 9.69 2.52 7.71
C ASP A 119 10.28 3.91 7.95
N TYR A 120 10.49 4.67 6.89
CA TYR A 120 10.99 6.04 6.98
C TYR A 120 10.05 6.96 7.80
N ILE A 121 8.73 6.87 7.57
CA ILE A 121 7.72 7.64 8.31
C ILE A 121 7.78 7.28 9.81
N SER A 122 7.79 5.99 10.14
CA SER A 122 7.85 5.51 11.53
C SER A 122 9.09 6.04 12.24
N GLN A 123 10.25 5.91 11.62
CA GLN A 123 11.52 6.40 12.16
C GLN A 123 11.53 7.92 12.32
N SER A 124 11.07 8.66 11.30
CA SER A 124 11.03 10.12 11.32
C SER A 124 10.11 10.67 12.41
N VAL A 125 8.91 10.07 12.56
CA VAL A 125 7.96 10.46 13.62
C VAL A 125 8.57 10.26 15.01
N ARG A 126 9.23 9.12 15.22
CA ARG A 126 9.86 8.80 16.52
C ARG A 126 11.09 9.64 16.83
N ALA A 127 11.83 10.06 15.80
CA ALA A 127 12.99 10.93 15.95
C ALA A 127 12.63 12.41 16.17
N PHE A 128 11.35 12.77 16.06
CA PHE A 128 10.92 14.15 16.24
C PHE A 128 10.99 14.56 17.71
N GLU A 129 11.56 15.73 17.99
CA GLU A 129 11.80 16.21 19.36
C GLU A 129 10.52 16.63 20.12
N THR A 130 9.39 16.74 19.41
CA THR A 130 8.09 17.08 20.02
C THR A 130 7.30 15.84 20.40
N ASP A 131 6.51 15.92 21.48
CA ASP A 131 5.70 14.80 21.97
C ASP A 131 4.67 14.28 20.97
N LYS A 132 4.20 15.13 20.04
CA LYS A 132 3.19 14.75 19.02
C LYS A 132 3.43 15.52 17.72
N PRO A 133 4.32 15.06 16.86
CA PRO A 133 4.50 15.66 15.55
C PRO A 133 3.22 15.56 14.72
N LYS A 134 2.89 16.62 13.98
CA LYS A 134 1.73 16.66 13.09
C LYS A 134 2.09 16.10 11.72
N VAL A 135 1.34 15.11 11.24
CA VAL A 135 1.52 14.50 9.93
C VAL A 135 0.27 14.70 9.08
N LEU A 136 0.45 15.31 7.92
CA LEU A 136 -0.57 15.42 6.89
C LEU A 136 -0.26 14.45 5.75
N ASN A 137 -1.16 13.48 5.52
CA ASN A 137 -1.09 12.55 4.41
C ASN A 137 -2.14 12.94 3.35
N LEU A 138 -1.68 13.35 2.18
CA LEU A 138 -2.51 13.69 1.01
C LEU A 138 -2.51 12.53 0.01
N PHE A 139 -3.61 12.36 -0.72
CA PHE A 139 -3.81 11.22 -1.63
C PHE A 139 -3.63 9.89 -0.89
N ALA A 140 -4.22 9.83 0.30
CA ALA A 140 -3.80 8.92 1.34
C ALA A 140 -4.32 7.48 1.17
N TYR A 141 -5.16 7.23 0.17
CA TYR A 141 -5.65 5.92 -0.24
C TYR A 141 -6.28 5.13 0.94
N THR A 142 -5.93 3.84 1.10
CA THR A 142 -6.43 2.97 2.18
C THR A 142 -5.70 3.15 3.51
N GLY A 143 -4.90 4.20 3.66
CA GLY A 143 -4.39 4.69 4.93
C GLY A 143 -3.04 4.14 5.39
N GLY A 144 -2.30 3.38 4.59
CA GLY A 144 -1.04 2.79 5.04
C GLY A 144 -0.12 3.77 5.76
N ALA A 145 0.28 4.85 5.09
CA ALA A 145 1.16 5.87 5.68
C ALA A 145 0.53 6.60 6.89
N SER A 146 -0.80 6.85 6.85
CA SER A 146 -1.51 7.49 7.97
C SER A 146 -1.52 6.61 9.21
N LEU A 147 -1.79 5.32 9.05
CA LEU A 147 -1.80 4.35 10.15
C LEU A 147 -0.41 4.19 10.76
N ILE A 148 0.62 4.10 9.93
CA ILE A 148 2.01 4.03 10.37
C ILE A 148 2.40 5.30 11.16
N ALA A 149 2.11 6.49 10.62
CA ALA A 149 2.41 7.74 11.30
C ALA A 149 1.72 7.82 12.66
N ARG A 150 0.44 7.46 12.71
CA ARG A 150 -0.33 7.45 13.97
C ARG A 150 0.19 6.41 14.97
N ALA A 151 0.49 5.19 14.52
CA ALA A 151 1.07 4.15 15.37
C ALA A 151 2.46 4.53 15.92
N ALA A 152 3.21 5.32 15.18
CA ALA A 152 4.49 5.88 15.62
C ALA A 152 4.35 7.04 16.61
N GLY A 153 3.13 7.58 16.83
CA GLY A 153 2.85 8.63 17.82
C GLY A 153 2.41 9.99 17.27
N ALA A 154 2.31 10.15 15.96
CA ALA A 154 1.93 11.42 15.34
C ALA A 154 0.45 11.78 15.54
N ASP A 155 0.15 13.09 15.56
CA ASP A 155 -1.19 13.62 15.31
C ASP A 155 -1.42 13.65 13.80
N THR A 156 -2.28 12.75 13.30
CA THR A 156 -2.34 12.43 11.88
C THR A 156 -3.64 12.90 11.24
N THR A 157 -3.52 13.61 10.13
CA THR A 157 -4.63 13.96 9.24
C THR A 157 -4.49 13.21 7.92
N HIS A 158 -5.55 12.46 7.54
CA HIS A 158 -5.67 11.69 6.31
C HIS A 158 -6.64 12.38 5.36
N VAL A 159 -6.20 12.66 4.14
CA VAL A 159 -7.01 13.31 3.10
C VAL A 159 -7.02 12.50 1.83
N ASP A 160 -8.21 12.08 1.40
CA ASP A 160 -8.44 11.48 0.08
C ASP A 160 -9.80 11.94 -0.46
N SER A 161 -9.91 12.06 -1.78
CA SER A 161 -11.14 12.54 -2.43
C SER A 161 -12.22 11.46 -2.58
N ILE A 162 -11.85 10.18 -2.45
CA ILE A 162 -12.73 9.04 -2.71
C ILE A 162 -13.27 8.47 -1.41
N LYS A 163 -14.56 8.69 -1.13
CA LYS A 163 -15.22 8.24 0.11
C LYS A 163 -15.03 6.74 0.39
N GLN A 164 -15.17 5.87 -0.62
CA GLN A 164 -15.01 4.43 -0.43
C GLN A 164 -13.61 4.05 0.02
N VAL A 165 -12.59 4.76 -0.46
CA VAL A 165 -11.19 4.54 -0.09
C VAL A 165 -10.95 4.98 1.35
N VAL A 166 -11.50 6.13 1.76
CA VAL A 166 -11.44 6.58 3.17
C VAL A 166 -12.21 5.63 4.10
N THR A 167 -13.36 5.10 3.66
CA THR A 167 -14.06 4.05 4.42
C THR A 167 -13.19 2.81 4.61
N TRP A 168 -12.49 2.39 3.58
CA TRP A 168 -11.55 1.26 3.66
C TRP A 168 -10.38 1.56 4.61
N ALA A 169 -9.87 2.79 4.60
CA ALA A 169 -8.83 3.21 5.54
C ALA A 169 -9.30 3.18 7.00
N ASN A 170 -10.57 3.54 7.27
CA ASN A 170 -11.17 3.39 8.59
C ASN A 170 -11.26 1.91 9.02
N GLU A 171 -11.65 1.00 8.11
CA GLU A 171 -11.67 -0.43 8.41
C GLU A 171 -10.26 -0.94 8.77
N ASN A 172 -9.22 -0.46 8.08
CA ASN A 172 -7.83 -0.80 8.41
C ASN A 172 -7.40 -0.23 9.78
N GLN A 173 -7.91 0.96 10.14
CA GLN A 173 -7.70 1.55 11.46
C GLN A 173 -8.28 0.67 12.57
N GLU A 174 -9.55 0.25 12.41
CA GLU A 174 -10.24 -0.61 13.37
C GLU A 174 -9.52 -1.96 13.51
N LEU A 175 -9.15 -2.61 12.39
CA LEU A 175 -8.39 -3.86 12.38
C LEU A 175 -7.05 -3.76 13.09
N SER A 176 -6.42 -2.60 13.01
CA SER A 176 -5.11 -2.33 13.61
C SER A 176 -5.20 -1.85 15.06
N GLU A 177 -6.41 -1.67 15.60
CA GLU A 177 -6.66 -1.17 16.96
C GLU A 177 -5.99 0.20 17.21
N ILE A 178 -5.98 1.04 16.17
CA ILE A 178 -5.45 2.40 16.19
C ILE A 178 -6.61 3.38 16.32
N ASP A 179 -6.41 4.50 16.97
CA ASP A 179 -7.40 5.54 17.16
C ASP A 179 -6.90 6.94 16.74
N ASN A 180 -7.78 7.94 16.79
CA ASN A 180 -7.44 9.36 16.69
C ASN A 180 -6.72 9.76 15.38
N ILE A 181 -7.20 9.29 14.24
CA ILE A 181 -6.84 9.83 12.92
C ILE A 181 -7.95 10.78 12.46
N ARG A 182 -7.60 11.99 12.04
CA ARG A 182 -8.55 12.91 11.41
C ARG A 182 -8.77 12.52 9.95
N TRP A 183 -9.94 11.98 9.66
CA TRP A 183 -10.36 11.56 8.32
C TRP A 183 -11.03 12.71 7.56
N VAL A 184 -10.58 12.96 6.35
CA VAL A 184 -11.12 14.03 5.49
C VAL A 184 -11.37 13.48 4.09
N VAL A 185 -12.63 13.57 3.64
CA VAL A 185 -13.03 13.25 2.26
C VAL A 185 -13.08 14.54 1.48
N GLU A 186 -11.99 14.91 0.83
CA GLU A 186 -11.87 16.16 0.07
C GLU A 186 -10.76 16.08 -0.96
N ASP A 187 -10.85 16.89 -2.02
CA ASP A 187 -9.73 17.14 -2.92
C ASP A 187 -8.55 17.76 -2.19
N ALA A 188 -7.36 17.18 -2.38
CA ALA A 188 -6.15 17.56 -1.64
C ALA A 188 -5.79 19.05 -1.83
N LEU A 189 -5.92 19.59 -3.05
CA LEU A 189 -5.61 20.98 -3.34
C LEU A 189 -6.60 21.94 -2.66
N LYS A 190 -7.90 21.58 -2.66
CA LYS A 190 -8.94 22.36 -1.94
C LYS A 190 -8.68 22.35 -0.44
N PHE A 191 -8.34 21.18 0.11
CA PHE A 191 -7.99 21.03 1.52
C PHE A 191 -6.82 21.95 1.90
N VAL A 192 -5.68 21.84 1.20
CA VAL A 192 -4.48 22.65 1.50
C VAL A 192 -4.76 24.13 1.37
N LYS A 193 -5.44 24.58 0.30
CA LYS A 193 -5.81 26.01 0.14
C LYS A 193 -6.68 26.52 1.27
N ARG A 194 -7.56 25.69 1.81
CA ARG A 194 -8.41 26.06 2.96
C ARG A 194 -7.60 26.15 4.25
N GLU A 195 -6.74 25.17 4.53
CA GLU A 195 -5.93 25.16 5.76
C GLU A 195 -4.91 26.31 5.78
N VAL A 196 -4.28 26.63 4.65
CA VAL A 196 -3.38 27.80 4.52
C VAL A 196 -4.09 29.13 4.85
N LYS A 197 -5.40 29.27 4.49
CA LYS A 197 -6.18 30.46 4.85
C LYS A 197 -6.56 30.55 6.33
N ARG A 198 -6.50 29.44 7.05
CA ARG A 198 -6.84 29.36 8.48
C ARG A 198 -5.63 29.63 9.39
N GLY A 199 -4.42 29.62 8.85
CA GLY A 199 -3.16 29.76 9.55
C GLY A 199 -2.66 28.40 10.04
#